data_5502e9bedb8607d26c12040e27648b37
#
_entry.id   5502e9bedb8607d26c12040e27648b37
#
_cell.length_a   1.000
_cell.length_b   1.000
_cell.length_c   1.000
_cell.angle_alpha   90.00
_cell.angle_beta   90.00
_cell.angle_gamma   90.00
#
_symmetry.space_group_name_H-M   'P 1'
#
loop_
_entity.id
_entity.type
_entity.pdbx_description
1 polymer ?
#
loop_
_entity_poly.entity_id
_entity_poly.type
_entity_poly.pdbx_seq_one_letter_code
_entity_poly.pdbx_strand_id
1 'polypeptide(L)'
;MLAIGNKTIKKNNEVLELKDPNNQGFDFARLYDTVKLKSYQVRTTVSAARYFPLGKQGTFKTGITAGFLHSENLFRNELFQIGGFKLLRGFDEESQYLSQYAIGTFEYRYLIGMNSYFYTFIDGGFGRNKSQSANENYQYLGAGAGLALETKVGIFNIALAAGKRNDLEFN
;
A
#
# COMPACT_ATOMS: atom_id res chain seq x y z
N MET A 1 4.22 13.70 2.21
CA MET A 1 5.02 13.87 0.98
C MET A 1 4.10 14.17 -0.17
N LEU A 2 4.42 15.15 -1.01
CA LEU A 2 3.74 15.44 -2.28
C LEU A 2 4.79 15.42 -3.39
N ALA A 3 4.52 14.69 -4.47
CA ALA A 3 5.34 14.68 -5.67
C ALA A 3 4.45 14.91 -6.90
N ILE A 4 4.85 15.83 -7.75
CA ILE A 4 4.21 16.14 -9.03
C ILE A 4 5.28 16.06 -10.10
N GLY A 5 5.02 15.35 -11.18
CA GLY A 5 5.99 15.17 -12.24
C GLY A 5 5.37 14.87 -13.60
N ASN A 6 6.18 15.02 -14.63
CA ASN A 6 5.87 14.59 -15.98
C ASN A 6 6.32 13.13 -16.14
N LYS A 7 5.41 12.30 -16.61
CA LYS A 7 5.66 10.91 -16.98
C LYS A 7 5.81 10.83 -18.49
N THR A 8 6.91 10.25 -18.96
CA THR A 8 7.12 9.96 -20.37
C THR A 8 7.30 8.45 -20.55
N ILE A 9 6.46 7.85 -21.35
CA ILE A 9 6.55 6.45 -21.74
C ILE A 9 7.33 6.40 -23.04
N LYS A 10 8.46 5.71 -23.03
CA LYS A 10 9.26 5.47 -24.24
C LYS A 10 8.75 4.20 -24.92
N LYS A 11 8.57 4.26 -26.23
CA LYS A 11 8.32 3.05 -27.03
C LYS A 11 9.56 2.18 -27.00
N ASN A 12 9.36 0.87 -26.78
CA ASN A 12 10.46 -0.09 -26.85
C ASN A 12 10.63 -0.55 -28.32
N ASN A 13 11.77 -0.19 -28.91
CA ASN A 13 12.06 -0.53 -30.31
C ASN A 13 12.09 -2.05 -30.54
N GLU A 14 12.57 -2.83 -29.58
CA GLU A 14 12.58 -4.29 -29.68
C GLU A 14 11.16 -4.85 -29.79
N VAL A 15 10.19 -4.26 -29.06
CA VAL A 15 8.77 -4.66 -29.15
C VAL A 15 8.17 -4.27 -30.49
N LEU A 16 8.55 -3.11 -31.05
CA LEU A 16 8.06 -2.64 -32.34
C LEU A 16 8.54 -3.52 -33.51
N GLU A 17 9.72 -4.14 -33.35
CA GLU A 17 10.33 -5.02 -34.36
C GLU A 17 9.89 -6.49 -34.23
N LEU A 18 9.13 -6.84 -33.18
CA LEU A 18 8.61 -8.20 -33.02
C LEU A 18 7.68 -8.58 -34.17
N LYS A 19 7.82 -9.83 -34.61
CA LYS A 19 6.90 -10.47 -35.56
C LYS A 19 6.25 -11.67 -34.87
N ASP A 20 4.93 -11.71 -34.87
CA ASP A 20 4.20 -12.86 -34.37
C ASP A 20 4.27 -13.99 -35.41
N PRO A 21 4.86 -15.17 -35.09
CA PRO A 21 4.93 -16.31 -36.03
C PRO A 21 3.56 -16.84 -36.42
N ASN A 22 2.55 -16.67 -35.57
CA ASN A 22 1.19 -17.16 -35.76
C ASN A 22 0.25 -16.14 -36.39
N ASN A 23 0.61 -14.85 -36.32
CA ASN A 23 -0.20 -13.74 -36.85
C ASN A 23 0.69 -12.69 -37.51
N GLN A 24 1.14 -12.95 -38.73
CA GLN A 24 2.07 -12.12 -39.49
C GLN A 24 1.52 -10.69 -39.77
N GLY A 25 0.22 -10.45 -39.56
CA GLY A 25 -0.42 -9.17 -39.77
C GLY A 25 -0.54 -8.32 -38.48
N PHE A 26 -0.09 -8.82 -37.32
CA PHE A 26 -0.19 -8.06 -36.08
C PHE A 26 0.91 -7.00 -36.01
N ASP A 27 0.47 -5.74 -35.98
CA ASP A 27 1.35 -4.58 -35.78
C ASP A 27 1.48 -4.26 -34.29
N PHE A 28 2.64 -4.56 -33.71
CA PHE A 28 2.94 -4.29 -32.31
C PHE A 28 2.99 -2.80 -31.97
N ALA A 29 3.08 -1.90 -32.95
CA ALA A 29 2.99 -0.47 -32.73
C ALA A 29 1.62 -0.07 -32.16
N ARG A 30 0.55 -0.81 -32.52
CA ARG A 30 -0.81 -0.58 -31.99
C ARG A 30 -0.94 -0.76 -30.47
N LEU A 31 -0.01 -1.44 -29.80
CA LEU A 31 0.02 -1.53 -28.34
C LEU A 31 0.21 -0.16 -27.68
N TYR A 32 0.73 0.80 -28.42
CA TYR A 32 0.95 2.17 -27.93
C TYR A 32 -0.17 3.15 -28.31
N ASP A 33 -1.13 2.78 -29.15
CA ASP A 33 -2.18 3.68 -29.66
C ASP A 33 -3.14 4.15 -28.56
N THR A 34 -3.39 3.30 -27.57
CA THR A 34 -4.26 3.61 -26.42
C THR A 34 -3.51 4.25 -25.25
N VAL A 35 -2.20 4.39 -25.34
CA VAL A 35 -1.35 4.87 -24.26
C VAL A 35 -0.89 6.28 -24.53
N LYS A 36 -1.25 7.25 -23.67
CA LYS A 36 -0.68 8.59 -23.75
C LYS A 36 0.79 8.54 -23.36
N LEU A 37 1.67 8.83 -24.31
CA LEU A 37 3.12 8.75 -24.13
C LEU A 37 3.67 9.82 -23.17
N LYS A 38 2.93 10.94 -23.01
CA LYS A 38 3.26 12.00 -22.04
C LYS A 38 2.04 12.27 -21.18
N SER A 39 2.19 12.23 -19.89
CA SER A 39 1.12 12.50 -18.91
C SER A 39 1.69 13.13 -17.64
N TYR A 40 0.82 13.73 -16.84
CA TYR A 40 1.16 14.18 -15.51
C TYR A 40 0.91 13.06 -14.49
N GLN A 41 1.74 13.01 -13.47
CA GLN A 41 1.57 12.12 -12.34
C GLN A 41 1.59 12.92 -11.04
N VAL A 42 0.61 12.70 -10.21
CA VAL A 42 0.55 13.25 -8.85
C VAL A 42 0.58 12.10 -7.86
N ARG A 43 1.55 12.11 -6.95
CA ARG A 43 1.68 11.12 -5.88
C ARG A 43 1.74 11.83 -4.54
N THR A 44 0.82 11.51 -3.65
CA THR A 44 0.74 12.09 -2.30
C THR A 44 0.68 10.98 -1.27
N THR A 45 1.41 11.16 -0.18
CA THR A 45 1.32 10.29 0.99
C THR A 45 1.26 11.15 2.26
N VAL A 46 0.32 10.84 3.12
CA VAL A 46 0.14 11.49 4.43
C VAL A 46 0.15 10.42 5.50
N SER A 47 0.90 10.64 6.58
CA SER A 47 0.89 9.78 7.75
C SER A 47 0.91 10.65 9.00
N ALA A 48 0.04 10.30 9.96
CA ALA A 48 -0.03 10.95 11.26
C ALA A 48 -0.30 9.90 12.34
N ALA A 49 0.30 10.08 13.50
CA ALA A 49 0.05 9.24 14.67
C ALA A 49 0.02 10.08 15.93
N ARG A 50 -0.81 9.67 16.89
CA ARG A 50 -0.89 10.26 18.21
C ARG A 50 -0.89 9.20 19.28
N TYR A 51 -0.21 9.50 20.38
CA TYR A 51 -0.09 8.62 21.54
C TYR A 51 -0.79 9.25 22.73
N PHE A 52 -1.57 8.43 23.44
CA PHE A 52 -2.33 8.84 24.62
C PHE A 52 -1.89 7.96 25.79
N PRO A 53 -1.15 8.50 26.78
CA PRO A 53 -0.76 7.74 27.95
C PRO A 53 -1.99 7.36 28.79
N LEU A 54 -2.03 6.12 29.24
CA LEU A 54 -3.08 5.56 30.08
C LEU A 54 -2.45 5.00 31.36
N GLY A 55 -2.43 5.82 32.38
CA GLY A 55 -1.75 5.47 33.63
C GLY A 55 -0.22 5.41 33.48
N LYS A 56 0.44 4.53 34.25
CA LYS A 56 1.91 4.43 34.29
C LYS A 56 2.50 3.53 33.21
N GLN A 57 1.76 2.55 32.74
CA GLN A 57 2.25 1.50 31.84
C GLN A 57 1.44 1.35 30.55
N GLY A 58 0.23 1.90 30.51
CA GLY A 58 -0.64 1.83 29.32
C GLY A 58 -0.40 2.99 28.38
N THR A 59 -0.51 2.74 27.07
CA THR A 59 -0.51 3.78 26.03
C THR A 59 -1.40 3.35 24.88
N PHE A 60 -2.32 4.23 24.47
CA PHE A 60 -3.01 4.08 23.21
C PHE A 60 -2.24 4.84 22.11
N LYS A 61 -2.05 4.19 21.00
CA LYS A 61 -1.59 4.81 19.75
C LYS A 61 -2.73 4.78 18.74
N THR A 62 -3.04 5.91 18.18
CA THR A 62 -3.92 6.03 17.01
C THR A 62 -3.11 6.57 15.85
N GLY A 63 -3.39 6.10 14.66
CA GLY A 63 -2.68 6.53 13.47
C GLY A 63 -3.55 6.48 12.23
N ILE A 64 -3.20 7.27 11.24
CA ILE A 64 -3.75 7.22 9.90
C ILE A 64 -2.63 7.33 8.88
N THR A 65 -2.69 6.51 7.85
CA THR A 65 -1.82 6.64 6.68
C THR A 65 -2.67 6.57 5.43
N ALA A 66 -2.52 7.54 4.56
CA ALA A 66 -3.25 7.64 3.32
C ALA A 66 -2.32 7.91 2.15
N GLY A 67 -2.62 7.32 1.02
CA GLY A 67 -1.90 7.51 -0.24
C GLY A 67 -2.86 7.80 -1.38
N PHE A 68 -2.46 8.70 -2.25
CA PHE A 68 -3.18 9.08 -3.46
C PHE A 68 -2.20 9.15 -4.63
N LEU A 69 -2.49 8.38 -5.68
CA LEU A 69 -1.74 8.35 -6.93
C LEU A 69 -2.71 8.56 -8.08
N HIS A 70 -2.44 9.55 -8.89
CA HIS A 70 -3.20 9.86 -10.10
C HIS A 70 -2.28 10.05 -11.30
N SER A 71 -2.61 9.37 -12.40
CA SER A 71 -2.05 9.58 -13.73
C SER A 71 -3.05 9.04 -14.75
N GLU A 72 -3.02 9.53 -15.98
CA GLU A 72 -3.91 9.07 -17.04
C GLU A 72 -3.70 7.59 -17.39
N ASN A 73 -2.47 7.12 -17.32
CA ASN A 73 -2.12 5.71 -17.54
C ASN A 73 -1.34 5.22 -16.32
N LEU A 74 -2.00 4.46 -15.43
CA LEU A 74 -1.36 3.84 -14.28
C LEU A 74 -1.04 2.38 -14.58
N PHE A 75 0.22 2.04 -14.50
CA PHE A 75 0.68 0.67 -14.57
C PHE A 75 0.79 0.06 -13.17
N ARG A 76 0.70 -1.27 -13.08
CA ARG A 76 0.74 -1.99 -11.82
C ARG A 76 2.01 -1.71 -10.99
N ASN A 77 3.16 -1.57 -11.64
CA ASN A 77 4.44 -1.27 -10.98
C ASN A 77 4.56 0.14 -10.39
N GLU A 78 3.61 1.02 -10.70
CA GLU A 78 3.56 2.39 -10.16
C GLU A 78 2.69 2.49 -8.91
N LEU A 79 1.79 1.54 -8.70
CA LEU A 79 0.85 1.52 -7.60
C LEU A 79 1.58 1.51 -6.24
N PHE A 80 0.87 1.96 -5.21
CA PHE A 80 1.32 1.72 -3.84
C PHE A 80 1.23 0.23 -3.56
N GLN A 81 2.28 -0.31 -2.96
CA GLN A 81 2.32 -1.67 -2.46
C GLN A 81 2.21 -1.58 -0.94
N ILE A 82 1.09 -2.01 -0.39
CA ILE A 82 0.83 -2.00 1.05
C ILE A 82 0.53 -3.41 1.56
N GLY A 83 0.56 -3.56 2.86
CA GLY A 83 0.47 -4.84 3.58
C GLY A 83 1.73 -5.08 4.39
N GLY A 84 1.63 -5.97 5.37
CA GLY A 84 2.75 -6.36 6.19
C GLY A 84 2.88 -5.58 7.49
N PHE A 85 4.02 -5.73 8.13
CA PHE A 85 4.24 -5.30 9.51
C PHE A 85 4.12 -3.80 9.76
N LYS A 86 4.47 -2.97 8.78
CA LYS A 86 4.50 -1.50 8.94
C LYS A 86 3.14 -0.84 8.73
N LEU A 87 2.34 -1.39 7.83
CA LEU A 87 1.05 -0.84 7.46
C LEU A 87 0.14 -1.97 7.03
N LEU A 88 -1.08 -2.03 7.60
CA LEU A 88 -2.08 -3.06 7.30
C LEU A 88 -1.60 -4.46 7.68
N ARG A 89 -1.36 -4.65 8.98
CA ARG A 89 -0.92 -5.94 9.56
C ARG A 89 -2.01 -7.01 9.42
N GLY A 90 -1.59 -8.26 9.23
CA GLY A 90 -2.48 -9.39 8.93
C GLY A 90 -2.60 -9.70 7.44
N PHE A 91 -1.88 -8.94 6.60
CA PHE A 91 -1.70 -9.20 5.17
C PHE A 91 -0.22 -9.41 4.87
N ASP A 92 0.06 -10.15 3.82
CA ASP A 92 1.44 -10.37 3.37
C ASP A 92 2.10 -9.03 2.98
N GLU A 93 3.41 -8.97 3.15
CA GLU A 93 4.20 -7.77 2.86
C GLU A 93 3.99 -7.36 1.39
N GLU A 94 3.69 -6.06 1.18
CA GLU A 94 3.52 -5.45 -0.15
C GLU A 94 2.53 -6.16 -1.09
N SER A 95 1.59 -6.94 -0.54
CA SER A 95 0.67 -7.78 -1.33
C SER A 95 -0.49 -7.02 -1.98
N GLN A 96 -0.82 -5.83 -1.47
CA GLN A 96 -1.96 -5.04 -1.94
C GLN A 96 -1.50 -3.89 -2.84
N TYR A 97 -1.93 -3.92 -4.11
CA TYR A 97 -1.58 -2.92 -5.13
C TYR A 97 -2.71 -1.91 -5.28
N LEU A 98 -2.47 -0.66 -4.85
CA LEU A 98 -3.51 0.37 -4.77
C LEU A 98 -3.06 1.69 -5.38
N SER A 99 -3.97 2.35 -6.09
CA SER A 99 -3.78 3.74 -6.54
C SER A 99 -4.15 4.74 -5.45
N GLN A 100 -5.07 4.35 -4.55
CA GLN A 100 -5.52 5.17 -3.43
C GLN A 100 -5.77 4.27 -2.23
N TYR A 101 -5.44 4.75 -1.04
CA TYR A 101 -5.77 4.06 0.20
C TYR A 101 -5.86 5.02 1.39
N ALA A 102 -6.61 4.61 2.40
CA ALA A 102 -6.62 5.24 3.72
C ALA A 102 -6.74 4.12 4.76
N ILE A 103 -5.73 3.97 5.59
CA ILE A 103 -5.64 2.95 6.64
C ILE A 103 -5.51 3.65 7.99
N GLY A 104 -6.44 3.34 8.88
CA GLY A 104 -6.42 3.72 10.28
C GLY A 104 -5.82 2.60 11.14
N THR A 105 -5.04 2.99 12.12
CA THR A 105 -4.44 2.08 13.12
C THR A 105 -4.91 2.48 14.51
N PHE A 106 -5.34 1.50 15.29
CA PHE A 106 -5.60 1.63 16.71
C PHE A 106 -4.82 0.56 17.45
N GLU A 107 -3.94 0.96 18.42
CA GLU A 107 -3.02 0.05 19.09
C GLU A 107 -2.94 0.39 20.58
N TYR A 108 -3.14 -0.62 21.43
CA TYR A 108 -2.89 -0.53 22.86
C TYR A 108 -1.54 -1.16 23.19
N ARG A 109 -0.71 -0.45 23.93
CA ARG A 109 0.60 -0.89 24.41
C ARG A 109 0.60 -0.98 25.93
N TYR A 110 1.13 -2.08 26.46
CA TYR A 110 1.43 -2.25 27.86
C TYR A 110 2.94 -2.34 28.05
N LEU A 111 3.51 -1.30 28.68
CA LEU A 111 4.95 -1.14 28.86
C LEU A 111 5.45 -2.07 29.96
N ILE A 112 6.47 -2.86 29.66
CA ILE A 112 7.18 -3.74 30.58
C ILE A 112 8.64 -3.31 30.80
N GLY A 113 9.10 -2.28 30.07
CA GLY A 113 10.41 -1.65 30.13
C GLY A 113 10.42 -0.35 29.36
N MET A 114 11.57 0.33 29.26
CA MET A 114 11.66 1.63 28.57
C MET A 114 11.22 1.55 27.11
N ASN A 115 11.70 0.54 26.38
CA ASN A 115 11.37 0.29 24.98
C ASN A 115 10.82 -1.14 24.77
N SER A 116 10.31 -1.76 25.86
CA SER A 116 9.75 -3.11 25.83
C SER A 116 8.28 -3.07 26.20
N TYR A 117 7.41 -3.65 25.37
CA TYR A 117 5.96 -3.63 25.58
C TYR A 117 5.27 -4.78 24.86
N PHE A 118 4.20 -5.25 25.46
CA PHE A 118 3.16 -6.01 24.75
C PHE A 118 2.22 -5.04 24.05
N TYR A 119 1.66 -5.45 22.92
CA TYR A 119 0.67 -4.65 22.22
C TYR A 119 -0.38 -5.50 21.53
N THR A 120 -1.57 -4.93 21.44
CA THR A 120 -2.66 -5.41 20.58
C THR A 120 -3.05 -4.30 19.63
N PHE A 121 -3.54 -4.68 18.44
CA PHE A 121 -3.87 -3.68 17.43
C PHE A 121 -5.04 -4.10 16.54
N ILE A 122 -5.65 -3.09 15.96
CA ILE A 122 -6.60 -3.19 14.86
C ILE A 122 -6.16 -2.19 13.80
N ASP A 123 -5.98 -2.67 12.58
CA ASP A 123 -5.77 -1.88 11.38
C ASP A 123 -6.98 -2.02 10.46
N GLY A 124 -7.52 -0.92 9.96
CA GLY A 124 -8.67 -0.98 9.08
C GLY A 124 -8.73 0.19 8.11
N GLY A 125 -9.35 0.00 6.97
CA GLY A 125 -9.48 1.06 6.00
C GLY A 125 -9.96 0.63 4.64
N PHE A 126 -9.75 1.53 3.68
CA PHE A 126 -10.21 1.37 2.31
C PHE A 126 -9.05 1.52 1.34
N GLY A 127 -9.14 0.81 0.22
CA GLY A 127 -8.22 0.93 -0.89
C GLY A 127 -8.91 0.85 -2.23
N ARG A 128 -8.34 1.51 -3.23
CA ARG A 128 -8.79 1.46 -4.61
C ARG A 128 -7.63 1.11 -5.53
N ASN A 129 -7.81 0.12 -6.36
CA ASN A 129 -6.94 -0.16 -7.48
C ASN A 129 -7.58 0.38 -8.75
N LYS A 130 -7.12 1.55 -9.21
CA LYS A 130 -7.49 2.11 -10.50
C LYS A 130 -6.25 2.13 -11.39
N SER A 131 -6.08 1.08 -12.16
CA SER A 131 -4.99 0.91 -13.14
C SER A 131 -5.58 0.58 -14.51
N GLN A 132 -4.74 0.43 -15.53
CA GLN A 132 -5.20 0.02 -16.87
C GLN A 132 -5.90 -1.35 -16.88
N SER A 133 -5.54 -2.22 -15.93
CA SER A 133 -6.04 -3.60 -15.86
C SER A 133 -7.10 -3.84 -14.78
N ALA A 134 -7.40 -2.85 -13.93
CA ALA A 134 -8.31 -3.03 -12.80
C ALA A 134 -8.97 -1.72 -12.38
N ASN A 135 -10.21 -1.81 -11.90
CA ASN A 135 -10.95 -0.73 -11.25
C ASN A 135 -11.76 -1.34 -10.11
N GLU A 136 -11.09 -1.60 -8.99
CA GLU A 136 -11.62 -2.35 -7.87
C GLU A 136 -11.49 -1.55 -6.59
N ASN A 137 -12.44 -1.73 -5.68
CA ASN A 137 -12.43 -1.10 -4.38
C ASN A 137 -12.43 -2.18 -3.30
N TYR A 138 -11.69 -1.94 -2.23
CA TYR A 138 -11.48 -2.91 -1.16
C TYR A 138 -11.68 -2.29 0.20
N GLN A 139 -12.18 -3.09 1.11
CA GLN A 139 -12.19 -2.81 2.54
C GLN A 139 -11.26 -3.80 3.24
N TYR A 140 -10.45 -3.28 4.14
CA TYR A 140 -9.46 -4.04 4.88
C TYR A 140 -9.74 -3.99 6.38
N LEU A 141 -9.55 -5.12 7.03
CA LEU A 141 -9.53 -5.23 8.48
C LEU A 141 -8.43 -6.22 8.87
N GLY A 142 -7.51 -5.79 9.72
CA GLY A 142 -6.47 -6.61 10.30
C GLY A 142 -6.45 -6.45 11.81
N ALA A 143 -6.20 -7.50 12.54
CA ALA A 143 -6.08 -7.45 13.99
C ALA A 143 -5.01 -8.42 14.47
N GLY A 144 -4.40 -8.11 15.61
CA GLY A 144 -3.36 -8.98 16.15
C GLY A 144 -2.80 -8.50 17.47
N ALA A 145 -1.77 -9.21 17.90
CA ALA A 145 -1.02 -8.90 19.12
C ALA A 145 0.47 -9.16 18.89
N GLY A 146 1.31 -8.49 19.65
CA GLY A 146 2.74 -8.64 19.53
C GLY A 146 3.50 -8.22 20.77
N LEU A 147 4.81 -8.39 20.68
CA LEU A 147 5.78 -8.10 21.71
C LEU A 147 6.98 -7.38 21.10
N ALA A 148 7.31 -6.23 21.64
CA ALA A 148 8.55 -5.53 21.35
C ALA A 148 9.49 -5.63 22.55
N LEU A 149 10.73 -6.04 22.33
CA LEU A 149 11.74 -6.19 23.35
C LEU A 149 13.00 -5.41 22.97
N GLU A 150 13.43 -4.54 23.86
CA GLU A 150 14.73 -3.90 23.75
C GLU A 150 15.83 -4.89 24.10
N THR A 151 16.83 -4.98 23.25
CA THR A 151 18.02 -5.79 23.42
C THR A 151 19.28 -4.93 23.24
N LYS A 152 20.46 -5.46 23.61
CA LYS A 152 21.73 -4.75 23.40
C LYS A 152 22.05 -4.43 21.93
N VAL A 153 21.44 -5.16 20.99
CA VAL A 153 21.67 -5.00 19.54
C VAL A 153 20.53 -4.26 18.82
N GLY A 154 19.46 -3.91 19.54
CA GLY A 154 18.31 -3.21 18.97
C GLY A 154 16.98 -3.70 19.53
N ILE A 155 15.88 -3.28 18.90
CA ILE A 155 14.53 -3.68 19.28
C ILE A 155 14.11 -4.89 18.46
N PHE A 156 13.87 -6.01 19.14
CA PHE A 156 13.27 -7.20 18.56
C PHE A 156 11.75 -7.08 18.65
N ASN A 157 11.06 -7.30 17.54
CA ASN A 157 9.61 -7.18 17.47
C ASN A 157 9.01 -8.40 16.77
N ILE A 158 8.04 -9.04 17.41
CA ILE A 158 7.29 -10.18 16.87
C ILE A 158 5.79 -9.91 17.02
N ALA A 159 5.01 -10.24 16.02
CA ALA A 159 3.56 -10.13 16.06
C ALA A 159 2.87 -11.29 15.34
N LEU A 160 1.71 -11.66 15.85
CA LEU A 160 0.77 -12.54 15.20
C LEU A 160 -0.45 -11.70 14.79
N ALA A 161 -0.86 -11.80 13.54
CA ALA A 161 -1.95 -11.03 13.00
C ALA A 161 -2.76 -11.86 12.01
N ALA A 162 -4.05 -11.53 11.91
CA ALA A 162 -4.95 -12.03 10.88
C ALA A 162 -5.64 -10.87 10.20
N GLY A 163 -5.87 -10.98 8.89
CA GLY A 163 -6.52 -9.96 8.09
C GLY A 163 -7.65 -10.52 7.23
N LYS A 164 -8.61 -9.66 6.94
CA LYS A 164 -9.71 -9.93 6.03
C LYS A 164 -9.85 -8.77 5.04
N ARG A 165 -9.94 -9.10 3.74
CA ARG A 165 -10.28 -8.17 2.67
C ARG A 165 -11.68 -8.48 2.16
N ASN A 166 -12.49 -7.46 1.99
CA ASN A 166 -13.76 -7.54 1.29
C ASN A 166 -13.68 -6.69 0.03
N ASP A 167 -14.11 -7.26 -1.08
CA ASP A 167 -14.24 -6.55 -2.35
C ASP A 167 -15.55 -5.76 -2.32
N LEU A 168 -15.50 -4.47 -2.68
CA LEU A 168 -16.66 -3.59 -2.69
C LEU A 168 -17.09 -3.39 -4.14
N GLU A 169 -18.23 -3.98 -4.50
CA GLU A 169 -18.90 -3.69 -5.77
C GLU A 169 -19.79 -2.46 -5.55
N PHE A 170 -19.49 -1.36 -6.24
CA PHE A 170 -20.39 -0.22 -6.34
C PHE A 170 -21.22 -0.41 -7.62
N ASN A 171 -22.50 -0.73 -7.42
CA ASN A 171 -23.51 -0.69 -8.50
C ASN A 171 -23.76 0.72 -8.97
#